data_37d337926dabc88f64b84600b761ffe1
#
_entry.id   37d337926dabc88f64b84600b761ffe1
#
_cell.length_a   1.000
_cell.length_b   1.000
_cell.length_c   1.000
_cell.angle_alpha   90.00
_cell.angle_beta   90.00
_cell.angle_gamma   90.00
#
_symmetry.space_group_name_H-M   'P 1'
#
loop_
_entity.id
_entity.type
_entity.pdbx_description
1 polymer ?
#
loop_
_entity_poly.entity_id
_entity_poly.type
_entity_poly.pdbx_seq_one_letter_code
_entity_poly.pdbx_strand_id
1 'polypeptide(L)'
;MDIRPGEITDILKRAIKEYGRDIDVAETGTVLSAGDGIARIFGLEQVMAGELVEFPGGIAGMVLNLEEDNVGVAMMGEAAHVREGDLVRRTRRIIEVPVGDALLGRVVDALGKPIDGKGPIATQATRRVELKAPGIVSRRSVHEPLQTGIKAIDAMTAIGRGQRELIIGDRQTGKTAIAIDTIINQRDTDVHCIYVAIGQKQSTVAQVVEKLHQHGAMDYTIVVAATASEPAPLQFIAPYTGCSMGEWFRDNGKHALIVYDDLSKHAVAYRQLSLLLRRPPGREAYPGDVFYLHSRLLERAAKMNEAEGGGSLTALPIIETQAGDVSAYIPTNVISITDGQIFLESDLFNAGIRPAVNVGISVSRVGGNAQTKALRKVAGQLKLTLAQYREKAAFAQFGSDLDKATQEQLANGERLTEMLKQPQYRPLAMEEQVVSIYAATPQEKRESWVRGYPVSDVQRYEREMVAYLRQSHGEILRSIKESGVLSDETRKALDAALDAFGKIFAPSRLEKAA
;
A
#
# COMPACT_ATOMS: atom_id res chain seq x y z
N MET A 1 -40.08 -51.24 8.95
CA MET A 1 -41.37 -50.53 8.81
C MET A 1 -41.72 -50.55 7.34
N ASP A 2 -42.71 -51.35 6.94
CA ASP A 2 -43.16 -51.38 5.55
C ASP A 2 -43.97 -50.14 5.24
N ILE A 3 -43.44 -49.28 4.41
CA ILE A 3 -44.15 -48.08 3.92
C ILE A 3 -45.20 -48.57 2.93
N ARG A 4 -46.48 -48.30 3.25
CA ARG A 4 -47.60 -48.71 2.39
C ARG A 4 -47.58 -47.89 1.08
N PRO A 5 -47.82 -48.53 -0.09
CA PRO A 5 -47.80 -47.85 -1.40
C PRO A 5 -48.68 -46.61 -1.51
N GLY A 6 -49.73 -46.51 -0.69
CA GLY A 6 -50.59 -45.33 -0.63
C GLY A 6 -49.95 -44.09 -0.01
N GLU A 7 -49.04 -44.23 0.95
CA GLU A 7 -48.35 -43.10 1.61
C GLU A 7 -47.34 -42.45 0.68
N ILE A 8 -46.67 -43.26 -0.17
CA ILE A 8 -45.75 -42.74 -1.20
C ILE A 8 -46.53 -41.91 -2.23
N THR A 9 -47.71 -42.37 -2.62
CA THR A 9 -48.57 -41.67 -3.58
C THR A 9 -49.07 -40.33 -3.02
N ASP A 10 -49.37 -40.26 -1.73
CA ASP A 10 -49.83 -39.03 -1.07
C ASP A 10 -48.68 -38.03 -0.82
N ILE A 11 -47.46 -38.54 -0.54
CA ILE A 11 -46.27 -37.71 -0.45
C ILE A 11 -45.92 -37.14 -1.85
N LEU A 12 -45.97 -37.94 -2.89
CA LEU A 12 -45.75 -37.51 -4.27
C LEU A 12 -46.81 -36.52 -4.75
N LYS A 13 -48.11 -36.73 -4.40
CA LYS A 13 -49.16 -35.79 -4.73
C LYS A 13 -49.04 -34.47 -3.98
N ARG A 14 -48.58 -34.46 -2.72
CA ARG A 14 -48.26 -33.22 -1.99
C ARG A 14 -47.06 -32.52 -2.61
N ALA A 15 -45.99 -33.23 -2.92
CA ALA A 15 -44.81 -32.68 -3.58
C ALA A 15 -45.15 -32.08 -4.97
N ILE A 16 -45.99 -32.76 -5.78
CA ILE A 16 -46.48 -32.26 -7.08
C ILE A 16 -47.41 -31.06 -6.92
N LYS A 17 -48.23 -30.98 -5.87
CA LYS A 17 -49.13 -29.88 -5.61
C LYS A 17 -48.41 -28.64 -5.06
N GLU A 18 -47.31 -28.81 -4.37
CA GLU A 18 -46.38 -27.77 -3.95
C GLU A 18 -45.51 -27.26 -5.12
N TYR A 19 -45.30 -28.08 -6.17
CA TYR A 19 -44.57 -27.71 -7.40
C TYR A 19 -45.38 -26.74 -8.30
N GLY A 20 -46.63 -26.50 -8.04
CA GLY A 20 -47.50 -25.61 -8.87
C GLY A 20 -47.66 -24.19 -8.33
N ARG A 21 -46.97 -23.79 -7.29
CA ARG A 21 -46.82 -22.39 -6.92
C ARG A 21 -45.55 -21.87 -7.62
N ASP A 22 -45.62 -20.68 -8.20
CA ASP A 22 -44.43 -19.93 -8.67
C ASP A 22 -43.46 -19.77 -7.50
N ILE A 23 -42.75 -20.83 -7.22
CA ILE A 23 -41.56 -20.82 -6.39
C ILE A 23 -40.52 -20.26 -7.33
N ASP A 24 -40.02 -19.09 -7.02
CA ASP A 24 -38.71 -18.67 -7.44
C ASP A 24 -37.77 -19.85 -7.13
N VAL A 25 -37.47 -20.69 -8.13
CA VAL A 25 -36.70 -21.93 -7.95
C VAL A 25 -35.25 -21.49 -7.73
N ALA A 26 -35.00 -21.05 -6.49
CA ALA A 26 -33.66 -20.86 -6.02
C ALA A 26 -33.02 -22.25 -6.03
N GLU A 27 -32.03 -22.45 -6.89
CA GLU A 27 -31.21 -23.64 -6.89
C GLU A 27 -30.60 -23.79 -5.49
N THR A 28 -30.88 -24.90 -4.84
CA THR A 28 -30.41 -25.17 -3.48
C THR A 28 -29.44 -26.34 -3.49
N GLY A 29 -28.41 -26.24 -2.68
CA GLY A 29 -27.48 -27.33 -2.39
C GLY A 29 -27.55 -27.75 -0.93
N THR A 30 -26.91 -28.85 -0.60
CA THR A 30 -26.82 -29.39 0.76
C THR A 30 -25.36 -29.40 1.21
N VAL A 31 -25.10 -28.94 2.43
CA VAL A 31 -23.76 -28.95 3.03
C VAL A 31 -23.35 -30.39 3.29
N LEU A 32 -22.26 -30.86 2.66
CA LEU A 32 -21.62 -32.13 2.90
C LEU A 32 -20.68 -32.12 4.09
N SER A 33 -19.96 -30.99 4.25
CA SER A 33 -19.07 -30.76 5.38
C SER A 33 -18.82 -29.26 5.53
N ALA A 34 -18.67 -28.79 6.77
CA ALA A 34 -18.32 -27.42 7.08
C ALA A 34 -17.26 -27.39 8.18
N GLY A 35 -16.27 -26.50 8.06
CA GLY A 35 -15.21 -26.30 9.05
C GLY A 35 -14.17 -25.28 8.58
N ASP A 36 -13.54 -24.58 9.53
CA ASP A 36 -12.45 -23.62 9.29
C ASP A 36 -12.74 -22.55 8.23
N GLY A 37 -14.00 -22.13 8.10
CA GLY A 37 -14.40 -21.12 7.14
C GLY A 37 -14.66 -21.65 5.71
N ILE A 38 -14.63 -22.96 5.50
CA ILE A 38 -14.92 -23.62 4.21
C ILE A 38 -16.13 -24.56 4.38
N ALA A 39 -17.00 -24.59 3.38
CA ALA A 39 -18.03 -25.61 3.24
C ALA A 39 -17.92 -26.31 1.89
N ARG A 40 -18.22 -27.62 1.88
CA ARG A 40 -18.47 -28.41 0.67
C ARG A 40 -19.95 -28.62 0.52
N ILE A 41 -20.46 -28.36 -0.66
CA ILE A 41 -21.88 -28.37 -0.94
C ILE A 41 -22.15 -29.32 -2.11
N PHE A 42 -23.08 -30.23 -1.92
CA PHE A 42 -23.64 -31.06 -2.99
C PHE A 42 -24.78 -30.35 -3.69
N GLY A 43 -24.93 -30.50 -4.98
CA GLY A 43 -25.85 -29.76 -5.80
C GLY A 43 -25.26 -28.41 -6.24
N LEU A 44 -26.07 -27.44 -6.58
CA LEU A 44 -25.63 -26.16 -7.15
C LEU A 44 -24.91 -26.33 -8.50
N GLU A 45 -25.41 -27.19 -9.36
CA GLU A 45 -24.76 -27.59 -10.64
C GLU A 45 -24.49 -26.42 -11.59
N GLN A 46 -25.30 -25.34 -11.50
CA GLN A 46 -25.18 -24.19 -12.38
C GLN A 46 -24.50 -22.99 -11.71
N VAL A 47 -23.95 -23.15 -10.49
CA VAL A 47 -23.29 -22.05 -9.79
C VAL A 47 -21.97 -21.69 -10.49
N MET A 48 -21.63 -20.40 -10.46
CA MET A 48 -20.40 -19.90 -11.08
C MET A 48 -19.29 -19.69 -10.03
N ALA A 49 -18.03 -19.83 -10.42
CA ALA A 49 -16.92 -19.42 -9.58
C ALA A 49 -17.02 -17.93 -9.25
N GLY A 50 -16.80 -17.54 -7.98
CA GLY A 50 -16.98 -16.18 -7.48
C GLY A 50 -18.42 -15.78 -7.20
N GLU A 51 -19.40 -16.66 -7.44
CA GLU A 51 -20.80 -16.41 -7.10
C GLU A 51 -21.01 -16.49 -5.58
N LEU A 52 -21.91 -15.64 -5.07
CA LEU A 52 -22.34 -15.71 -3.68
C LEU A 52 -23.45 -16.74 -3.51
N VAL A 53 -23.34 -17.48 -2.41
CA VAL A 53 -24.36 -18.39 -1.92
C VAL A 53 -24.75 -17.97 -0.49
N GLU A 54 -25.95 -18.30 -0.07
CA GLU A 54 -26.49 -17.94 1.24
C GLU A 54 -26.70 -19.19 2.08
N PHE A 55 -26.04 -19.22 3.24
CA PHE A 55 -26.21 -20.24 4.27
C PHE A 55 -27.33 -19.85 5.25
N PRO A 56 -27.83 -20.80 6.06
CA PRO A 56 -28.73 -20.49 7.17
C PRO A 56 -28.16 -19.39 8.08
N GLY A 57 -29.04 -18.51 8.56
CA GLY A 57 -28.62 -17.35 9.38
C GLY A 57 -28.10 -16.17 8.58
N GLY A 58 -28.19 -16.19 7.24
CA GLY A 58 -27.79 -15.05 6.38
C GLY A 58 -26.28 -14.95 6.18
N ILE A 59 -25.52 -16.01 6.44
CA ILE A 59 -24.08 -16.05 6.20
C ILE A 59 -23.83 -16.16 4.69
N ALA A 60 -23.11 -15.21 4.13
CA ALA A 60 -22.69 -15.25 2.74
C ALA A 60 -21.50 -16.21 2.55
N GLY A 61 -21.50 -16.96 1.45
CA GLY A 61 -20.37 -17.76 1.02
C GLY A 61 -19.97 -17.43 -0.41
N MET A 62 -18.68 -17.50 -0.71
CA MET A 62 -18.15 -17.32 -2.06
C MET A 62 -17.69 -18.65 -2.64
N VAL A 63 -18.16 -18.99 -3.81
CA VAL A 63 -17.79 -20.19 -4.53
C VAL A 63 -16.36 -20.08 -5.05
N LEU A 64 -15.49 -21.01 -4.67
CA LEU A 64 -14.07 -21.03 -5.06
C LEU A 64 -13.66 -22.23 -5.91
N ASN A 65 -14.24 -23.43 -5.63
CA ASN A 65 -13.98 -24.64 -6.38
C ASN A 65 -15.27 -25.17 -6.98
N LEU A 66 -15.20 -25.57 -8.25
CA LEU A 66 -16.25 -26.30 -8.94
C LEU A 66 -15.69 -27.69 -9.24
N GLU A 67 -16.17 -28.71 -8.52
CA GLU A 67 -15.79 -30.10 -8.71
C GLU A 67 -16.97 -30.85 -9.36
N GLU A 68 -16.76 -32.06 -9.84
CA GLU A 68 -17.77 -32.80 -10.58
C GLU A 68 -19.02 -33.08 -9.75
N ASP A 69 -18.87 -33.36 -8.47
CA ASP A 69 -19.94 -33.79 -7.55
C ASP A 69 -20.16 -32.83 -6.37
N ASN A 70 -19.31 -31.81 -6.21
CA ASN A 70 -19.44 -30.84 -5.11
C ASN A 70 -18.87 -29.48 -5.47
N VAL A 71 -19.26 -28.49 -4.65
CA VAL A 71 -18.82 -27.11 -4.75
C VAL A 71 -18.10 -26.72 -3.47
N GLY A 72 -16.85 -26.20 -3.59
CA GLY A 72 -16.09 -25.65 -2.47
C GLY A 72 -16.39 -24.17 -2.27
N VAL A 73 -16.89 -23.81 -1.10
CA VAL A 73 -17.34 -22.47 -0.77
C VAL A 73 -16.58 -21.93 0.44
N ALA A 74 -16.08 -20.68 0.32
CA ALA A 74 -15.49 -19.94 1.42
C ALA A 74 -16.57 -19.13 2.13
N MET A 75 -16.79 -19.38 3.42
CA MET A 75 -17.81 -18.69 4.24
C MET A 75 -17.30 -17.34 4.71
N MET A 76 -18.06 -16.28 4.45
CA MET A 76 -17.74 -14.88 4.75
C MET A 76 -18.32 -14.44 6.09
N GLY A 77 -18.01 -15.17 7.18
CA GLY A 77 -18.50 -14.87 8.52
C GLY A 77 -18.25 -16.01 9.49
N GLU A 78 -18.78 -15.88 10.71
CA GLU A 78 -18.70 -16.94 11.72
C GLU A 78 -19.56 -18.15 11.32
N ALA A 79 -18.90 -19.23 11.00
CA ALA A 79 -19.51 -20.47 10.52
C ALA A 79 -19.95 -21.44 11.63
N ALA A 80 -19.92 -21.02 12.90
CA ALA A 80 -20.17 -21.89 14.06
C ALA A 80 -21.55 -22.58 14.05
N HIS A 81 -22.49 -22.05 13.30
CA HIS A 81 -23.87 -22.56 13.22
C HIS A 81 -24.15 -23.37 11.96
N VAL A 82 -23.22 -23.40 10.99
CA VAL A 82 -23.41 -24.16 9.75
C VAL A 82 -23.05 -25.63 10.00
N ARG A 83 -23.98 -26.53 9.66
CA ARG A 83 -23.87 -27.98 9.89
C ARG A 83 -24.04 -28.77 8.61
N GLU A 84 -23.54 -29.99 8.63
CA GLU A 84 -23.83 -30.98 7.61
C GLU A 84 -25.35 -31.20 7.48
N GLY A 85 -25.83 -31.25 6.24
CA GLY A 85 -27.25 -31.33 5.93
C GLY A 85 -27.98 -30.00 5.79
N ASP A 86 -27.36 -28.87 6.14
CA ASP A 86 -27.96 -27.55 5.97
C ASP A 86 -28.17 -27.23 4.48
N LEU A 87 -29.28 -26.51 4.20
CA LEU A 87 -29.59 -26.05 2.85
C LEU A 87 -28.90 -24.73 2.56
N VAL A 88 -28.23 -24.65 1.42
CA VAL A 88 -27.55 -23.46 0.91
C VAL A 88 -28.26 -23.00 -0.35
N ARG A 89 -28.54 -21.70 -0.43
CA ARG A 89 -29.26 -21.09 -1.55
C ARG A 89 -28.30 -20.38 -2.48
N ARG A 90 -28.45 -20.61 -3.77
CA ARG A 90 -27.79 -19.84 -4.82
C ARG A 90 -28.36 -18.43 -4.91
N THR A 91 -27.49 -17.42 -5.01
CA THR A 91 -27.95 -16.01 -5.13
C THR A 91 -27.92 -15.47 -6.56
N ARG A 92 -27.22 -16.11 -7.49
CA ARG A 92 -26.94 -15.63 -8.85
C ARG A 92 -26.22 -14.27 -8.89
N ARG A 93 -25.61 -13.87 -7.79
CA ARG A 93 -24.90 -12.59 -7.66
C ARG A 93 -23.42 -12.85 -7.45
N ILE A 94 -22.61 -12.17 -8.21
CA ILE A 94 -21.15 -12.11 -7.96
C ILE A 94 -20.94 -11.12 -6.80
N ILE A 95 -19.88 -11.33 -6.02
CA ILE A 95 -19.56 -10.46 -4.89
C ILE A 95 -19.31 -9.01 -5.35
N GLU A 96 -20.06 -8.10 -4.76
CA GLU A 96 -19.97 -6.66 -4.98
C GLU A 96 -19.82 -5.92 -3.66
N VAL A 97 -19.15 -4.79 -3.69
CA VAL A 97 -18.93 -3.93 -2.54
C VAL A 97 -19.38 -2.50 -2.83
N PRO A 98 -19.80 -1.74 -1.81
CA PRO A 98 -20.14 -0.34 -1.99
C PRO A 98 -18.91 0.46 -2.42
N VAL A 99 -19.12 1.45 -3.26
CA VAL A 99 -18.08 2.38 -3.75
C VAL A 99 -18.60 3.82 -3.73
N GLY A 100 -17.73 4.78 -3.84
CA GLY A 100 -18.07 6.19 -3.95
C GLY A 100 -17.53 7.07 -2.82
N ASP A 101 -17.75 8.38 -2.98
CA ASP A 101 -17.27 9.40 -2.02
C ASP A 101 -17.85 9.23 -0.61
N ALA A 102 -19.04 8.58 -0.47
CA ALA A 102 -19.66 8.30 0.84
C ALA A 102 -18.84 7.36 1.75
N LEU A 103 -17.83 6.70 1.21
CA LEU A 103 -16.90 5.84 1.94
C LEU A 103 -15.72 6.61 2.55
N LEU A 104 -15.45 7.84 2.10
CA LEU A 104 -14.38 8.65 2.66
C LEU A 104 -14.63 8.92 4.15
N GLY A 105 -13.60 8.80 4.97
CA GLY A 105 -13.70 8.94 6.43
C GLY A 105 -14.27 7.72 7.16
N ARG A 106 -14.52 6.60 6.45
CA ARG A 106 -15.13 5.40 7.01
C ARG A 106 -14.13 4.27 7.19
N VAL A 107 -14.41 3.43 8.17
CA VAL A 107 -13.73 2.14 8.38
C VAL A 107 -14.74 1.03 8.10
N VAL A 108 -14.38 0.15 7.17
CA VAL A 108 -15.26 -0.93 6.70
C VAL A 108 -14.58 -2.29 6.81
N ASP A 109 -15.36 -3.35 6.85
CA ASP A 109 -14.89 -4.73 6.77
C ASP A 109 -14.53 -5.14 5.33
N ALA A 110 -14.12 -6.38 5.15
CA ALA A 110 -13.78 -6.94 3.84
C ALA A 110 -14.95 -6.99 2.84
N LEU A 111 -16.18 -6.88 3.28
CA LEU A 111 -17.39 -6.84 2.45
C LEU A 111 -17.93 -5.42 2.24
N GLY A 112 -17.19 -4.40 2.73
CA GLY A 112 -17.59 -3.01 2.64
C GLY A 112 -18.64 -2.56 3.65
N LYS A 113 -18.94 -3.38 4.67
CA LYS A 113 -19.86 -3.00 5.75
C LYS A 113 -19.16 -2.10 6.76
N PRO A 114 -19.80 -1.01 7.25
CA PRO A 114 -19.17 -0.12 8.20
C PRO A 114 -18.98 -0.79 9.57
N ILE A 115 -17.77 -0.61 10.14
CA ILE A 115 -17.40 -1.13 11.48
C ILE A 115 -16.95 0.00 12.42
N ASP A 116 -17.12 1.26 12.02
CA ASP A 116 -16.69 2.46 12.74
C ASP A 116 -17.76 3.06 13.67
N GLY A 117 -18.92 2.42 13.78
CA GLY A 117 -20.03 2.91 14.62
C GLY A 117 -20.74 4.15 14.09
N LYS A 118 -20.38 4.67 12.90
CA LYS A 118 -20.98 5.88 12.31
C LYS A 118 -22.27 5.62 11.51
N GLY A 119 -22.86 4.43 11.65
CA GLY A 119 -24.09 4.04 10.94
C GLY A 119 -23.87 3.61 9.49
N PRO A 120 -24.95 3.30 8.75
CA PRO A 120 -24.88 2.79 7.39
C PRO A 120 -24.27 3.81 6.42
N ILE A 121 -23.68 3.30 5.34
CA ILE A 121 -23.07 4.13 4.28
C ILE A 121 -24.15 4.47 3.26
N ALA A 122 -24.37 5.76 3.03
CA ALA A 122 -25.39 6.26 2.11
C ALA A 122 -24.87 6.24 0.65
N THR A 123 -24.69 5.05 0.09
CA THR A 123 -24.37 4.87 -1.34
C THR A 123 -25.22 3.77 -1.95
N GLN A 124 -25.63 3.96 -3.21
CA GLN A 124 -26.26 2.93 -4.03
C GLN A 124 -25.31 2.36 -5.08
N ALA A 125 -24.12 2.98 -5.23
CA ALA A 125 -23.13 2.52 -6.18
C ALA A 125 -22.41 1.29 -5.62
N THR A 126 -22.41 0.21 -6.38
CA THR A 126 -21.67 -1.02 -6.08
C THR A 126 -20.70 -1.34 -7.22
N ARG A 127 -19.66 -2.11 -6.90
CA ARG A 127 -18.70 -2.59 -7.88
C ARG A 127 -18.30 -4.01 -7.56
N ARG A 128 -18.16 -4.84 -8.58
CA ARG A 128 -17.65 -6.21 -8.42
C ARG A 128 -16.26 -6.18 -7.82
N VAL A 129 -15.99 -7.13 -6.94
CA VAL A 129 -14.71 -7.23 -6.25
C VAL A 129 -13.63 -7.79 -7.19
N GLU A 130 -13.97 -8.82 -7.96
CA GLU A 130 -13.07 -9.37 -8.96
C GLU A 130 -13.37 -8.79 -10.32
N LEU A 131 -12.45 -7.94 -10.80
CA LEU A 131 -12.48 -7.31 -12.11
C LEU A 131 -11.15 -7.54 -12.83
N LYS A 132 -11.23 -7.61 -14.15
CA LYS A 132 -10.04 -7.66 -14.99
C LYS A 132 -9.33 -6.31 -15.00
N ALA A 133 -8.00 -6.33 -14.92
CA ALA A 133 -7.19 -5.13 -15.04
C ALA A 133 -7.43 -4.39 -16.37
N PRO A 134 -7.26 -3.04 -16.43
CA PRO A 134 -7.36 -2.28 -17.66
C PRO A 134 -6.41 -2.80 -18.73
N GLY A 135 -6.87 -2.82 -19.98
CA GLY A 135 -6.07 -3.21 -21.13
C GLY A 135 -4.93 -2.23 -21.43
N ILE A 136 -4.03 -2.63 -22.33
CA ILE A 136 -2.86 -1.81 -22.70
C ILE A 136 -3.29 -0.49 -23.34
N VAL A 137 -4.30 -0.51 -24.18
CA VAL A 137 -4.79 0.67 -24.93
C VAL A 137 -5.39 1.73 -24.00
N SER A 138 -6.01 1.31 -22.89
CA SER A 138 -6.62 2.21 -21.89
C SER A 138 -5.59 2.89 -20.99
N ARG A 139 -4.32 2.44 -20.99
CA ARG A 139 -3.28 2.94 -20.10
C ARG A 139 -2.46 4.05 -20.76
N ARG A 140 -1.92 4.92 -19.92
CA ARG A 140 -0.87 5.89 -20.25
C ARG A 140 0.36 5.63 -19.40
N SER A 141 1.55 5.92 -19.92
CA SER A 141 2.79 5.84 -19.15
C SER A 141 2.75 6.80 -17.96
N VAL A 142 3.26 6.34 -16.81
CA VAL A 142 3.36 7.14 -15.59
C VAL A 142 4.31 8.31 -15.80
N HIS A 143 3.84 9.55 -15.54
CA HIS A 143 4.57 10.79 -15.77
C HIS A 143 4.26 11.90 -14.76
N GLU A 144 3.34 11.65 -13.83
CA GLU A 144 2.96 12.59 -12.78
C GLU A 144 3.48 12.10 -11.43
N PRO A 145 4.12 12.96 -10.61
CA PRO A 145 4.61 12.55 -9.30
C PRO A 145 3.47 12.26 -8.32
N LEU A 146 3.66 11.24 -7.50
CA LEU A 146 2.93 11.04 -6.24
C LEU A 146 3.93 11.29 -5.12
N GLN A 147 3.83 12.44 -4.47
CA GLN A 147 4.76 12.83 -3.43
C GLN A 147 4.48 12.07 -2.13
N THR A 148 5.48 11.37 -1.62
CA THR A 148 5.38 10.68 -0.33
C THR A 148 5.60 11.62 0.85
N GLY A 149 6.21 12.76 0.61
CA GLY A 149 6.66 13.68 1.64
C GLY A 149 7.92 13.23 2.38
N ILE A 150 8.54 12.15 1.92
CA ILE A 150 9.74 11.56 2.52
C ILE A 150 10.94 11.82 1.61
N LYS A 151 11.87 12.65 2.05
CA LYS A 151 13.05 13.09 1.27
C LYS A 151 13.81 11.94 0.61
N ALA A 152 14.08 10.89 1.36
CA ALA A 152 14.85 9.75 0.87
C ALA A 152 14.14 9.01 -0.27
N ILE A 153 12.80 8.95 -0.24
CA ILE A 153 11.98 8.26 -1.25
C ILE A 153 11.79 9.17 -2.45
N ASP A 154 11.25 10.36 -2.26
CA ASP A 154 10.91 11.28 -3.35
C ASP A 154 12.15 11.68 -4.17
N ALA A 155 13.32 11.77 -3.52
CA ALA A 155 14.57 12.10 -4.18
C ALA A 155 15.21 10.94 -4.96
N MET A 156 15.11 9.69 -4.48
CA MET A 156 15.93 8.59 -4.99
C MET A 156 15.13 7.42 -5.56
N THR A 157 13.89 7.22 -5.10
CA THR A 157 12.97 6.15 -5.53
C THR A 157 11.58 6.72 -5.74
N ALA A 158 11.50 7.80 -6.53
CA ALA A 158 10.26 8.54 -6.75
C ALA A 158 9.12 7.65 -7.27
N ILE A 159 7.92 7.92 -6.75
CA ILE A 159 6.69 7.20 -7.09
C ILE A 159 5.83 8.09 -7.98
N GLY A 160 5.27 7.53 -9.05
CA GLY A 160 4.35 8.23 -9.94
C GLY A 160 2.91 7.76 -9.78
N ARG A 161 1.97 8.60 -10.16
CA ARG A 161 0.53 8.30 -10.16
C ARG A 161 0.21 7.17 -11.13
N GLY A 162 -0.28 6.06 -10.60
CA GLY A 162 -0.56 4.84 -11.35
C GLY A 162 0.55 3.78 -11.31
N GLN A 163 1.64 4.04 -10.59
CA GLN A 163 2.75 3.11 -10.36
C GLN A 163 2.41 2.11 -9.25
N ARG A 164 3.08 0.95 -9.29
CA ARG A 164 3.10 -0.06 -8.22
C ARG A 164 4.48 -0.07 -7.60
N GLU A 165 4.63 0.49 -6.42
CA GLU A 165 5.91 0.53 -5.73
C GLU A 165 5.86 -0.30 -4.45
N LEU A 166 6.68 -1.34 -4.36
CA LEU A 166 6.71 -2.25 -3.23
C LEU A 166 7.46 -1.63 -2.04
N ILE A 167 6.90 -1.70 -0.85
CA ILE A 167 7.61 -1.43 0.40
C ILE A 167 7.95 -2.77 1.06
N ILE A 168 9.23 -3.10 1.17
CA ILE A 168 9.69 -4.40 1.62
C ILE A 168 10.74 -4.28 2.73
N GLY A 169 10.71 -5.17 3.70
CA GLY A 169 11.69 -5.23 4.79
C GLY A 169 11.18 -6.03 5.99
N ASP A 170 12.03 -6.22 6.96
CA ASP A 170 11.74 -6.99 8.16
C ASP A 170 10.69 -6.32 9.06
N ARG A 171 10.24 -7.04 10.07
CA ARG A 171 9.32 -6.52 11.08
C ARG A 171 9.86 -5.25 11.73
N GLN A 172 8.99 -4.27 11.98
CA GLN A 172 9.30 -3.04 12.72
C GLN A 172 10.37 -2.14 12.06
N THR A 173 10.67 -2.29 10.79
CA THR A 173 11.59 -1.42 10.04
C THR A 173 10.97 -0.10 9.57
N GLY A 174 9.66 0.12 9.82
CA GLY A 174 8.97 1.36 9.46
C GLY A 174 8.13 1.31 8.18
N LYS A 175 7.82 0.13 7.63
CA LYS A 175 7.00 -0.04 6.42
C LYS A 175 5.65 0.68 6.50
N THR A 176 4.88 0.39 7.54
CA THR A 176 3.58 1.02 7.80
C THR A 176 3.72 2.53 8.02
N ALA A 177 4.80 3.00 8.66
CA ALA A 177 5.03 4.43 8.88
C ALA A 177 5.22 5.18 7.55
N ILE A 178 5.97 4.63 6.60
CA ILE A 178 6.13 5.20 5.25
C ILE A 178 4.76 5.29 4.55
N ALA A 179 3.94 4.26 4.64
CA ALA A 179 2.61 4.25 4.03
C ALA A 179 1.70 5.32 4.66
N ILE A 180 1.71 5.46 5.99
CA ILE A 180 0.93 6.47 6.70
C ILE A 180 1.42 7.89 6.37
N ASP A 181 2.74 8.12 6.35
CA ASP A 181 3.32 9.41 5.96
C ASP A 181 2.93 9.79 4.53
N THR A 182 2.94 8.82 3.60
CA THR A 182 2.49 9.03 2.23
C THR A 182 1.01 9.44 2.17
N ILE A 183 0.14 8.79 2.97
CA ILE A 183 -1.28 9.16 3.06
C ILE A 183 -1.43 10.57 3.64
N ILE A 184 -0.75 10.88 4.75
CA ILE A 184 -0.81 12.21 5.40
C ILE A 184 -0.39 13.31 4.42
N ASN A 185 0.61 13.04 3.58
CA ASN A 185 1.10 14.00 2.60
C ASN A 185 0.12 14.30 1.45
N GLN A 186 -0.96 13.53 1.30
CA GLN A 186 -1.97 13.78 0.27
C GLN A 186 -3.01 14.84 0.67
N ARG A 187 -2.93 15.43 1.86
CA ARG A 187 -3.92 16.38 2.42
C ARG A 187 -4.30 17.51 1.46
N ASP A 188 -3.30 18.11 0.80
CA ASP A 188 -3.49 19.28 -0.08
C ASP A 188 -3.45 18.87 -1.57
N THR A 189 -3.75 17.62 -1.85
CA THR A 189 -3.78 17.07 -3.21
C THR A 189 -5.18 16.56 -3.56
N ASP A 190 -5.35 16.14 -4.80
CA ASP A 190 -6.57 15.54 -5.34
C ASP A 190 -6.57 13.99 -5.24
N VAL A 191 -5.72 13.42 -4.40
CA VAL A 191 -5.55 11.98 -4.26
C VAL A 191 -6.41 11.43 -3.11
N HIS A 192 -7.33 10.52 -3.42
CA HIS A 192 -8.10 9.76 -2.43
C HIS A 192 -7.30 8.53 -2.00
N CYS A 193 -7.30 8.24 -0.70
CA CYS A 193 -6.48 7.17 -0.14
C CYS A 193 -7.32 5.98 0.31
N ILE A 194 -6.81 4.78 0.11
CA ILE A 194 -7.38 3.53 0.61
C ILE A 194 -6.30 2.79 1.40
N TYR A 195 -6.54 2.52 2.67
CA TYR A 195 -5.65 1.71 3.48
C TYR A 195 -6.31 0.36 3.77
N VAL A 196 -5.68 -0.72 3.29
CA VAL A 196 -6.19 -2.07 3.47
C VAL A 196 -5.33 -2.79 4.52
N ALA A 197 -5.89 -3.03 5.69
CA ALA A 197 -5.27 -3.81 6.77
C ALA A 197 -5.61 -5.29 6.60
N ILE A 198 -4.60 -6.13 6.40
CA ILE A 198 -4.77 -7.55 6.11
C ILE A 198 -4.11 -8.38 7.21
N GLY A 199 -4.89 -9.16 7.96
CA GLY A 199 -4.39 -10.05 9.00
C GLY A 199 -3.61 -9.34 10.13
N GLN A 200 -3.85 -8.06 10.35
CA GLN A 200 -3.24 -7.28 11.42
C GLN A 200 -4.03 -7.40 12.73
N LYS A 201 -3.36 -7.13 13.85
CA LYS A 201 -4.05 -7.05 15.15
C LYS A 201 -5.01 -5.85 15.14
N GLN A 202 -6.19 -6.01 15.73
CA GLN A 202 -7.16 -4.92 15.88
C GLN A 202 -6.56 -3.66 16.50
N SER A 203 -5.72 -3.83 17.53
CA SER A 203 -5.03 -2.70 18.18
C SER A 203 -4.13 -1.92 17.23
N THR A 204 -3.46 -2.61 16.29
CA THR A 204 -2.63 -1.96 15.28
C THR A 204 -3.48 -1.17 14.29
N VAL A 205 -4.58 -1.75 13.83
CA VAL A 205 -5.51 -1.05 12.93
C VAL A 205 -6.11 0.18 13.62
N ALA A 206 -6.53 0.06 14.87
CA ALA A 206 -7.03 1.19 15.66
C ALA A 206 -5.99 2.31 15.80
N GLN A 207 -4.71 1.98 16.03
CA GLN A 207 -3.62 2.96 16.07
C GLN A 207 -3.41 3.66 14.73
N VAL A 208 -3.51 2.94 13.61
CA VAL A 208 -3.42 3.55 12.27
C VAL A 208 -4.55 4.53 12.04
N VAL A 209 -5.80 4.11 12.30
CA VAL A 209 -6.99 4.97 12.17
C VAL A 209 -6.86 6.22 13.04
N GLU A 210 -6.43 6.07 14.30
CA GLU A 210 -6.22 7.19 15.20
C GLU A 210 -5.12 8.15 14.68
N LYS A 211 -4.02 7.63 14.14
CA LYS A 211 -2.97 8.45 13.52
C LYS A 211 -3.47 9.23 12.32
N LEU A 212 -4.21 8.59 11.42
CA LEU A 212 -4.82 9.25 10.27
C LEU A 212 -5.80 10.34 10.73
N HIS A 213 -6.58 10.07 11.77
CA HIS A 213 -7.53 11.04 12.34
C HIS A 213 -6.80 12.25 12.95
N GLN A 214 -5.76 12.03 13.78
CA GLN A 214 -4.95 13.10 14.39
C GLN A 214 -4.34 14.06 13.37
N HIS A 215 -4.04 13.57 12.18
CA HIS A 215 -3.47 14.38 11.10
C HIS A 215 -4.52 14.87 10.09
N GLY A 216 -5.83 14.65 10.33
CA GLY A 216 -6.91 15.02 9.42
C GLY A 216 -6.89 14.26 8.09
N ALA A 217 -6.18 13.12 8.04
CA ALA A 217 -6.06 12.33 6.83
C ALA A 217 -7.25 11.38 6.59
N MET A 218 -8.09 11.18 7.61
CA MET A 218 -9.32 10.39 7.45
C MET A 218 -10.31 11.02 6.48
N ASP A 219 -10.34 12.35 6.35
CA ASP A 219 -11.33 13.05 5.50
C ASP A 219 -11.26 12.62 4.02
N TYR A 220 -10.11 12.14 3.56
CA TYR A 220 -9.89 11.66 2.20
C TYR A 220 -9.42 10.20 2.15
N THR A 221 -9.57 9.45 3.25
CA THR A 221 -9.10 8.06 3.36
C THR A 221 -10.24 7.10 3.68
N ILE A 222 -10.25 5.95 3.01
CA ILE A 222 -11.08 4.78 3.31
C ILE A 222 -10.19 3.74 3.98
N VAL A 223 -10.61 3.16 5.09
CA VAL A 223 -9.91 2.05 5.74
C VAL A 223 -10.72 0.77 5.56
N VAL A 224 -10.11 -0.25 4.94
CA VAL A 224 -10.68 -1.60 4.81
C VAL A 224 -9.92 -2.50 5.77
N ALA A 225 -10.60 -3.09 6.73
CA ALA A 225 -9.98 -3.92 7.75
C ALA A 225 -10.44 -5.38 7.67
N ALA A 226 -9.48 -6.29 7.54
CA ALA A 226 -9.65 -7.71 7.76
C ALA A 226 -8.59 -8.15 8.77
N THR A 227 -8.97 -8.17 10.04
CA THR A 227 -8.05 -8.39 11.16
C THR A 227 -7.63 -9.85 11.31
N ALA A 228 -6.60 -10.10 12.11
CA ALA A 228 -6.08 -11.45 12.35
C ALA A 228 -7.08 -12.38 13.08
N SER A 229 -8.12 -11.82 13.70
CA SER A 229 -9.20 -12.58 14.33
C SER A 229 -10.29 -13.02 13.34
N GLU A 230 -10.30 -12.45 12.15
CA GLU A 230 -11.29 -12.78 11.13
C GLU A 230 -10.89 -14.03 10.33
N PRO A 231 -11.86 -14.80 9.81
CA PRO A 231 -11.61 -15.97 8.98
C PRO A 231 -10.76 -15.65 7.74
N ALA A 232 -9.97 -16.63 7.28
CA ALA A 232 -9.10 -16.48 6.11
C ALA A 232 -9.84 -16.00 4.84
N PRO A 233 -11.10 -16.38 4.56
CA PRO A 233 -11.87 -15.82 3.42
C PRO A 233 -11.99 -14.32 3.43
N LEU A 234 -12.21 -13.68 4.59
CA LEU A 234 -12.31 -12.22 4.70
C LEU A 234 -10.95 -11.55 4.49
N GLN A 235 -9.87 -12.14 5.02
CA GLN A 235 -8.51 -11.65 4.77
C GLN A 235 -8.12 -11.79 3.29
N PHE A 236 -8.60 -12.82 2.60
CA PHE A 236 -8.38 -13.04 1.17
C PHE A 236 -9.08 -11.99 0.31
N ILE A 237 -10.34 -11.64 0.63
CA ILE A 237 -11.12 -10.74 -0.22
C ILE A 237 -10.81 -9.26 0.02
N ALA A 238 -10.38 -8.85 1.22
CA ALA A 238 -10.17 -7.47 1.61
C ALA A 238 -9.30 -6.64 0.64
N PRO A 239 -8.15 -7.13 0.11
CA PRO A 239 -7.35 -6.36 -0.86
C PRO A 239 -8.12 -6.05 -2.14
N TYR A 240 -8.92 -7.01 -2.63
CA TYR A 240 -9.74 -6.82 -3.82
C TYR A 240 -10.88 -5.83 -3.58
N THR A 241 -11.48 -5.85 -2.39
CA THR A 241 -12.48 -4.87 -1.95
C THR A 241 -11.90 -3.46 -1.98
N GLY A 242 -10.77 -3.25 -1.32
CA GLY A 242 -10.08 -1.96 -1.36
C GLY A 242 -9.69 -1.53 -2.76
N CYS A 243 -9.23 -2.48 -3.60
CA CYS A 243 -8.90 -2.22 -5.00
C CYS A 243 -10.11 -1.73 -5.78
N SER A 244 -11.29 -2.36 -5.63
CA SER A 244 -12.52 -1.93 -6.29
C SER A 244 -12.98 -0.54 -5.87
N MET A 245 -12.78 -0.18 -4.59
CA MET A 245 -13.02 1.18 -4.10
C MET A 245 -12.07 2.19 -4.75
N GLY A 246 -10.77 1.86 -4.86
CA GLY A 246 -9.76 2.71 -5.51
C GLY A 246 -10.00 2.86 -7.03
N GLU A 247 -10.40 1.78 -7.68
CA GLU A 247 -10.72 1.81 -9.13
C GLU A 247 -11.93 2.69 -9.44
N TRP A 248 -12.90 2.79 -8.53
CA TRP A 248 -14.03 3.69 -8.73
C TRP A 248 -13.56 5.14 -8.91
N PHE A 249 -12.62 5.59 -8.08
CA PHE A 249 -12.02 6.92 -8.25
C PHE A 249 -11.27 7.04 -9.57
N ARG A 250 -10.40 6.07 -9.89
CA ARG A 250 -9.62 6.03 -11.14
C ARG A 250 -10.52 6.14 -12.37
N ASP A 251 -11.58 5.32 -12.43
CA ASP A 251 -12.46 5.22 -13.59
C ASP A 251 -13.42 6.41 -13.71
N ASN A 252 -13.53 7.24 -12.66
CA ASN A 252 -14.22 8.53 -12.68
C ASN A 252 -13.26 9.74 -12.87
N GLY A 253 -12.07 9.51 -13.42
CA GLY A 253 -11.11 10.56 -13.72
C GLY A 253 -10.40 11.15 -12.50
N LYS A 254 -10.57 10.56 -11.32
CA LYS A 254 -9.91 10.97 -10.07
C LYS A 254 -8.61 10.20 -9.84
N HIS A 255 -7.85 10.59 -8.84
CA HIS A 255 -6.62 9.92 -8.45
C HIS A 255 -6.81 9.19 -7.12
N ALA A 256 -6.32 7.95 -7.05
CA ALA A 256 -6.34 7.18 -5.82
C ALA A 256 -4.97 6.56 -5.50
N LEU A 257 -4.71 6.44 -4.21
CA LEU A 257 -3.58 5.72 -3.64
C LEU A 257 -4.12 4.57 -2.80
N ILE A 258 -3.64 3.35 -3.05
CA ILE A 258 -4.00 2.19 -2.24
C ILE A 258 -2.76 1.59 -1.57
N VAL A 259 -2.86 1.33 -0.28
CA VAL A 259 -1.85 0.64 0.53
C VAL A 259 -2.39 -0.74 0.89
N TYR A 260 -1.60 -1.79 0.66
CA TYR A 260 -1.92 -3.16 1.10
C TYR A 260 -0.98 -3.57 2.23
N ASP A 261 -1.44 -3.53 3.46
CA ASP A 261 -0.62 -3.82 4.66
C ASP A 261 -1.11 -5.08 5.39
N ASP A 262 -0.59 -6.33 5.12
CA ASP A 262 0.46 -6.64 4.15
C ASP A 262 0.05 -7.82 3.23
N LEU A 263 0.66 -7.91 2.07
CA LEU A 263 0.42 -8.99 1.12
C LEU A 263 1.08 -10.33 1.52
N SER A 264 2.01 -10.34 2.47
CA SER A 264 2.55 -11.58 3.03
C SER A 264 1.46 -12.35 3.76
N LYS A 265 0.65 -11.66 4.58
CA LYS A 265 -0.51 -12.25 5.26
C LYS A 265 -1.64 -12.62 4.31
N HIS A 266 -1.84 -11.82 3.25
CA HIS A 266 -2.77 -12.16 2.17
C HIS A 266 -2.42 -13.52 1.53
N ALA A 267 -1.14 -13.73 1.21
CA ALA A 267 -0.68 -15.02 0.68
C ALA A 267 -0.87 -16.16 1.67
N VAL A 268 -0.63 -15.94 2.98
CA VAL A 268 -0.86 -16.95 4.02
C VAL A 268 -2.35 -17.32 4.12
N ALA A 269 -3.26 -16.33 4.09
CA ALA A 269 -4.70 -16.58 4.09
C ALA A 269 -5.12 -17.40 2.86
N TYR A 270 -4.59 -17.08 1.69
CA TYR A 270 -4.87 -17.82 0.46
C TYR A 270 -4.30 -19.26 0.50
N ARG A 271 -3.11 -19.46 1.09
CA ARG A 271 -2.54 -20.80 1.33
C ARG A 271 -3.45 -21.62 2.24
N GLN A 272 -3.93 -21.03 3.33
CA GLN A 272 -4.86 -21.69 4.25
C GLN A 272 -6.14 -22.14 3.51
N LEU A 273 -6.78 -21.23 2.77
CA LEU A 273 -7.97 -21.54 1.97
C LEU A 273 -7.72 -22.67 0.96
N SER A 274 -6.59 -22.61 0.26
CA SER A 274 -6.24 -23.60 -0.77
C SER A 274 -6.02 -24.99 -0.19
N LEU A 275 -5.36 -25.08 0.97
CA LEU A 275 -5.16 -26.36 1.66
C LEU A 275 -6.47 -26.94 2.19
N LEU A 276 -7.36 -26.11 2.74
CA LEU A 276 -8.69 -26.55 3.19
C LEU A 276 -9.57 -27.01 2.03
N LEU A 277 -9.44 -26.38 0.86
CA LEU A 277 -10.08 -26.79 -0.38
C LEU A 277 -9.38 -28.00 -1.06
N ARG A 278 -8.36 -28.58 -0.43
CA ARG A 278 -7.56 -29.71 -0.94
C ARG A 278 -6.88 -29.45 -2.28
N ARG A 279 -6.59 -28.19 -2.61
CA ARG A 279 -5.76 -27.86 -3.77
C ARG A 279 -4.33 -28.36 -3.53
N PRO A 280 -3.65 -28.95 -4.54
CA PRO A 280 -2.30 -29.48 -4.36
C PRO A 280 -1.32 -28.36 -3.99
N PRO A 281 -0.55 -28.51 -2.89
CA PRO A 281 0.45 -27.53 -2.49
C PRO A 281 1.69 -27.57 -3.38
N GLY A 282 2.27 -26.39 -3.63
CA GLY A 282 3.56 -26.20 -4.28
C GLY A 282 4.66 -25.81 -3.29
N ARG A 283 5.56 -24.92 -3.73
CA ARG A 283 6.68 -24.40 -2.93
C ARG A 283 6.15 -23.73 -1.64
N GLU A 284 6.74 -24.04 -0.49
CA GLU A 284 6.36 -23.52 0.83
C GLU A 284 4.87 -23.74 1.17
N ALA A 285 4.28 -24.81 0.61
CA ALA A 285 2.86 -25.15 0.70
C ALA A 285 1.90 -24.10 0.09
N TYR A 286 2.39 -23.13 -0.67
CA TYR A 286 1.54 -22.23 -1.44
C TYR A 286 0.94 -22.94 -2.66
N PRO A 287 -0.29 -22.61 -3.06
CA PRO A 287 -0.87 -23.15 -4.29
C PRO A 287 -0.13 -22.60 -5.52
N GLY A 288 -0.18 -23.34 -6.63
CA GLY A 288 0.55 -23.01 -7.86
C GLY A 288 0.16 -21.66 -8.48
N ASP A 289 -1.01 -21.15 -8.16
CA ASP A 289 -1.55 -19.89 -8.65
C ASP A 289 -1.32 -18.67 -7.72
N VAL A 290 -0.45 -18.80 -6.70
CA VAL A 290 -0.18 -17.69 -5.76
C VAL A 290 0.47 -16.48 -6.45
N PHE A 291 1.21 -16.68 -7.54
CA PHE A 291 1.68 -15.55 -8.37
C PHE A 291 0.50 -14.80 -8.97
N TYR A 292 -0.47 -15.52 -9.52
CA TYR A 292 -1.68 -14.91 -10.11
C TYR A 292 -2.54 -14.20 -9.07
N LEU A 293 -2.57 -14.65 -7.82
CA LEU A 293 -3.23 -13.97 -6.71
C LEU A 293 -2.80 -12.49 -6.63
N HIS A 294 -1.50 -12.22 -6.60
CA HIS A 294 -0.97 -10.87 -6.47
C HIS A 294 -0.91 -10.12 -7.82
N SER A 295 -0.60 -10.81 -8.92
CA SER A 295 -0.52 -10.14 -10.22
C SER A 295 -1.86 -9.62 -10.69
N ARG A 296 -2.96 -10.39 -10.56
CA ARG A 296 -4.31 -9.92 -10.91
C ARG A 296 -4.82 -8.77 -10.03
N LEU A 297 -4.32 -8.66 -8.79
CA LEU A 297 -4.61 -7.53 -7.89
C LEU A 297 -3.81 -6.29 -8.30
N LEU A 298 -2.49 -6.42 -8.40
CA LEU A 298 -1.58 -5.29 -8.60
C LEU A 298 -1.64 -4.73 -10.03
N GLU A 299 -1.95 -5.55 -11.05
CA GLU A 299 -2.15 -5.06 -12.42
C GLU A 299 -3.37 -4.16 -12.58
N ARG A 300 -4.27 -4.12 -11.62
CA ARG A 300 -5.40 -3.20 -11.58
C ARG A 300 -4.98 -1.75 -11.26
N ALA A 301 -3.82 -1.56 -10.62
CA ALA A 301 -3.21 -0.24 -10.46
C ALA A 301 -2.63 0.24 -11.79
N ALA A 302 -3.07 1.41 -12.25
CA ALA A 302 -2.66 1.98 -13.53
C ALA A 302 -2.93 3.48 -13.61
N LYS A 303 -2.24 4.18 -14.52
CA LYS A 303 -2.60 5.51 -15.02
C LYS A 303 -3.43 5.31 -16.28
N MET A 304 -4.62 5.86 -16.28
CA MET A 304 -5.51 5.82 -17.45
C MET A 304 -5.13 6.91 -18.46
N ASN A 305 -5.44 6.65 -19.73
CA ASN A 305 -5.30 7.66 -20.77
C ASN A 305 -6.42 8.72 -20.66
N GLU A 306 -6.31 9.80 -21.40
CA GLU A 306 -7.26 10.91 -21.35
C GLU A 306 -8.65 10.54 -21.90
N ALA A 307 -8.71 9.62 -22.88
CA ALA A 307 -9.98 9.12 -23.40
C ALA A 307 -10.79 8.35 -22.34
N GLU A 308 -10.11 7.76 -21.36
CA GLU A 308 -10.68 7.06 -20.21
C GLU A 308 -10.73 7.95 -18.94
N GLY A 309 -10.65 9.27 -19.13
CA GLY A 309 -10.77 10.25 -18.04
C GLY A 309 -9.46 10.62 -17.31
N GLY A 310 -8.32 10.04 -17.68
CA GLY A 310 -7.00 10.42 -17.14
C GLY A 310 -6.76 10.09 -15.66
N GLY A 311 -7.66 9.34 -15.00
CA GLY A 311 -7.53 8.97 -13.60
C GLY A 311 -6.35 8.02 -13.33
N SER A 312 -6.04 7.79 -12.07
CA SER A 312 -4.98 6.85 -11.67
C SER A 312 -5.30 6.10 -10.39
N LEU A 313 -4.79 4.88 -10.29
CA LEU A 313 -4.71 4.12 -9.05
C LEU A 313 -3.25 3.72 -8.83
N THR A 314 -2.64 4.27 -7.80
CA THR A 314 -1.26 3.98 -7.39
C THR A 314 -1.29 2.95 -6.28
N ALA A 315 -0.46 1.91 -6.35
CA ALA A 315 -0.43 0.86 -5.34
C ALA A 315 0.89 0.84 -4.57
N LEU A 316 0.80 0.80 -3.25
CA LEU A 316 1.88 0.56 -2.32
C LEU A 316 1.66 -0.76 -1.58
N PRO A 317 1.98 -1.91 -2.19
CA PRO A 317 1.99 -3.17 -1.48
C PRO A 317 3.11 -3.21 -0.45
N ILE A 318 2.83 -3.82 0.70
CA ILE A 318 3.81 -4.07 1.75
C ILE A 318 4.09 -5.56 1.81
N ILE A 319 5.37 -5.94 1.86
CA ILE A 319 5.83 -7.30 2.09
C ILE A 319 6.73 -7.33 3.33
N GLU A 320 6.49 -8.31 4.19
CA GLU A 320 7.33 -8.58 5.35
C GLU A 320 8.35 -9.66 4.99
N THR A 321 9.64 -9.36 5.19
CA THR A 321 10.74 -10.33 5.09
C THR A 321 11.12 -10.88 6.46
N GLN A 322 11.89 -11.96 6.48
CA GLN A 322 12.53 -12.51 7.66
C GLN A 322 14.05 -12.47 7.45
N ALA A 323 14.76 -11.83 8.37
CA ALA A 323 16.22 -11.66 8.31
C ALA A 323 16.72 -11.05 6.97
N GLY A 324 15.95 -10.15 6.38
CA GLY A 324 16.29 -9.49 5.12
C GLY A 324 16.23 -10.39 3.88
N ASP A 325 15.68 -11.61 3.97
CA ASP A 325 15.62 -12.54 2.84
C ASP A 325 14.58 -12.11 1.80
N VAL A 326 15.06 -11.47 0.75
CA VAL A 326 14.25 -11.09 -0.43
C VAL A 326 14.14 -12.21 -1.45
N SER A 327 14.89 -13.32 -1.29
CA SER A 327 14.88 -14.46 -2.19
C SER A 327 13.77 -15.48 -1.88
N ALA A 328 13.06 -15.28 -0.77
CA ALA A 328 11.89 -16.07 -0.39
C ALA A 328 10.80 -15.99 -1.47
N TYR A 329 9.88 -16.97 -1.47
CA TYR A 329 8.96 -17.17 -2.60
C TYR A 329 8.00 -15.99 -2.82
N ILE A 330 7.34 -15.50 -1.79
CA ILE A 330 6.38 -14.37 -1.93
C ILE A 330 7.09 -13.04 -2.23
N PRO A 331 8.18 -12.64 -1.54
CA PRO A 331 8.95 -11.46 -1.91
C PRO A 331 9.36 -11.44 -3.38
N THR A 332 9.97 -12.51 -3.88
CA THR A 332 10.42 -12.64 -5.27
C THR A 332 9.27 -12.43 -6.26
N ASN A 333 8.11 -13.03 -6.00
CA ASN A 333 6.93 -12.88 -6.84
C ASN A 333 6.48 -11.42 -6.90
N VAL A 334 6.35 -10.75 -5.76
CA VAL A 334 5.83 -9.37 -5.72
C VAL A 334 6.84 -8.37 -6.30
N ILE A 335 8.16 -8.54 -6.08
CA ILE A 335 9.20 -7.74 -6.72
C ILE A 335 9.09 -7.81 -8.25
N SER A 336 8.77 -8.99 -8.80
CA SER A 336 8.64 -9.16 -10.26
C SER A 336 7.38 -8.51 -10.84
N ILE A 337 6.30 -8.40 -10.05
CA ILE A 337 5.02 -7.81 -10.47
C ILE A 337 5.07 -6.28 -10.40
N THR A 338 5.82 -5.71 -9.45
CA THR A 338 5.85 -4.28 -9.17
C THR A 338 6.80 -3.51 -10.08
N ASP A 339 6.62 -2.20 -10.15
CA ASP A 339 7.44 -1.27 -10.97
C ASP A 339 8.66 -0.76 -10.21
N GLY A 340 9.00 -1.37 -9.10
CA GLY A 340 10.12 -1.05 -8.25
C GLY A 340 9.87 -1.43 -6.80
N GLN A 341 10.88 -1.20 -5.95
CA GLN A 341 10.81 -1.51 -4.53
C GLN A 341 11.59 -0.50 -3.68
N ILE A 342 11.04 -0.19 -2.52
CA ILE A 342 11.67 0.52 -1.41
C ILE A 342 12.06 -0.53 -0.37
N PHE A 343 13.35 -0.80 -0.26
CA PHE A 343 13.87 -1.80 0.67
C PHE A 343 14.27 -1.16 1.99
N LEU A 344 13.68 -1.63 3.10
CA LEU A 344 13.98 -1.19 4.45
C LEU A 344 14.87 -2.22 5.15
N GLU A 345 15.98 -1.76 5.68
CA GLU A 345 17.02 -2.61 6.27
C GLU A 345 17.06 -2.44 7.79
N SER A 346 17.07 -3.56 8.52
CA SER A 346 17.09 -3.57 9.98
C SER A 346 18.37 -2.94 10.55
N ASP A 347 19.51 -3.14 9.91
CA ASP A 347 20.79 -2.60 10.36
C ASP A 347 20.81 -1.06 10.27
N LEU A 348 20.25 -0.49 9.20
CA LEU A 348 20.10 0.97 9.07
C LEU A 348 19.15 1.52 10.13
N PHE A 349 18.05 0.81 10.39
CA PHE A 349 17.08 1.22 11.40
C PHE A 349 17.70 1.23 12.80
N ASN A 350 18.47 0.20 13.14
CA ASN A 350 19.17 0.08 14.43
C ASN A 350 20.31 1.09 14.56
N ALA A 351 20.98 1.45 13.44
CA ALA A 351 21.97 2.52 13.39
C ALA A 351 21.36 3.94 13.49
N GLY A 352 20.03 4.06 13.65
CA GLY A 352 19.35 5.35 13.79
C GLY A 352 19.14 6.09 12.47
N ILE A 353 19.31 5.44 11.33
CA ILE A 353 18.98 6.00 10.00
C ILE A 353 17.49 5.73 9.75
N ARG A 354 16.67 6.77 9.83
CA ARG A 354 15.22 6.68 9.69
C ARG A 354 14.70 7.77 8.77
N PRO A 355 13.99 7.39 7.67
CA PRO A 355 13.62 6.02 7.28
C PRO A 355 14.83 5.17 6.89
N ALA A 356 14.75 3.86 7.18
CA ALA A 356 15.84 2.91 6.99
C ALA A 356 15.94 2.40 5.54
N VAL A 357 15.84 3.32 4.57
CA VAL A 357 15.83 3.01 3.14
C VAL A 357 17.25 2.65 2.67
N ASN A 358 17.40 1.42 2.19
CA ASN A 358 18.62 1.03 1.49
C ASN A 358 18.59 1.54 0.04
N VAL A 359 19.26 2.65 -0.23
CA VAL A 359 19.30 3.28 -1.57
C VAL A 359 20.00 2.44 -2.64
N GLY A 360 20.84 1.49 -2.25
CA GLY A 360 21.58 0.64 -3.18
C GLY A 360 20.67 -0.35 -3.92
N ILE A 361 19.74 -0.96 -3.19
CA ILE A 361 18.83 -2.00 -3.71
C ILE A 361 17.39 -1.51 -3.90
N SER A 362 17.08 -0.29 -3.48
CA SER A 362 15.81 0.35 -3.77
C SER A 362 15.80 0.92 -5.19
N VAL A 363 14.76 0.64 -5.95
CA VAL A 363 14.67 0.99 -7.37
C VAL A 363 13.25 1.45 -7.69
N SER A 364 13.12 2.53 -8.44
CA SER A 364 11.88 2.91 -9.13
C SER A 364 12.12 2.78 -10.65
N ARG A 365 11.32 1.98 -11.35
CA ARG A 365 11.42 1.81 -12.81
C ARG A 365 10.90 3.03 -13.57
N VAL A 366 10.07 3.85 -12.94
CA VAL A 366 9.59 5.13 -13.48
C VAL A 366 10.65 6.22 -13.28
N GLY A 367 11.29 6.24 -12.12
CA GLY A 367 12.42 7.11 -11.79
C GLY A 367 12.12 8.59 -11.99
N GLY A 368 13.01 9.29 -12.68
CA GLY A 368 12.93 10.75 -12.85
C GLY A 368 11.69 11.26 -13.60
N ASN A 369 10.92 10.39 -14.28
CA ASN A 369 9.64 10.79 -14.88
C ASN A 369 8.54 11.03 -13.83
N ALA A 370 8.72 10.46 -12.62
CA ALA A 370 7.87 10.67 -11.46
C ALA A 370 8.37 11.80 -10.54
N GLN A 371 9.31 12.62 -10.98
CA GLN A 371 9.84 13.74 -10.21
C GLN A 371 9.49 15.08 -10.88
N THR A 372 9.30 16.12 -10.05
CA THR A 372 9.30 17.50 -10.55
C THR A 372 10.70 17.84 -11.08
N LYS A 373 10.78 18.77 -12.02
CA LYS A 373 12.07 19.21 -12.60
C LYS A 373 13.00 19.78 -11.53
N ALA A 374 12.45 20.46 -10.52
CA ALA A 374 13.20 20.99 -9.39
C ALA A 374 13.85 19.87 -8.58
N LEU A 375 13.08 18.89 -8.14
CA LEU A 375 13.59 17.77 -7.35
C LEU A 375 14.59 16.93 -8.14
N ARG A 376 14.28 16.63 -9.39
CA ARG A 376 15.21 15.89 -10.29
C ARG A 376 16.55 16.60 -10.46
N LYS A 377 16.56 17.95 -10.53
CA LYS A 377 17.78 18.76 -10.67
C LYS A 377 18.66 18.64 -9.43
N VAL A 378 18.09 18.72 -8.23
CA VAL A 378 18.86 18.69 -6.97
C VAL A 378 19.23 17.28 -6.53
N ALA A 379 18.42 16.28 -6.84
CA ALA A 379 18.62 14.89 -6.43
C ALA A 379 19.40 14.02 -7.43
N GLY A 380 19.72 14.55 -8.62
CA GLY A 380 20.28 13.75 -9.73
C GLY A 380 21.56 12.99 -9.41
N GLN A 381 22.43 13.54 -8.56
CA GLN A 381 23.68 12.91 -8.13
C GLN A 381 23.59 12.24 -6.74
N LEU A 382 22.49 12.42 -6.04
CA LEU A 382 22.34 12.02 -4.63
C LEU A 382 22.57 10.52 -4.42
N LYS A 383 21.94 9.70 -5.25
CA LYS A 383 22.07 8.23 -5.16
C LYS A 383 23.51 7.76 -5.38
N LEU A 384 24.19 8.32 -6.36
CA LEU A 384 25.60 8.00 -6.64
C LEU A 384 26.52 8.45 -5.49
N THR A 385 26.33 9.66 -4.98
CA THR A 385 27.11 10.19 -3.86
C THR A 385 26.95 9.33 -2.59
N LEU A 386 25.73 8.90 -2.28
CA LEU A 386 25.50 8.03 -1.12
C LEU A 386 26.01 6.60 -1.32
N ALA A 387 25.99 6.08 -2.55
CA ALA A 387 26.60 4.79 -2.85
C ALA A 387 28.13 4.83 -2.65
N GLN A 388 28.79 5.85 -3.17
CA GLN A 388 30.22 6.08 -2.97
C GLN A 388 30.59 6.28 -1.50
N TYR A 389 29.75 7.03 -0.77
CA TYR A 389 29.94 7.21 0.68
C TYR A 389 29.91 5.87 1.42
N ARG A 390 28.92 5.02 1.16
CA ARG A 390 28.79 3.71 1.83
C ARG A 390 29.97 2.79 1.54
N GLU A 391 30.42 2.75 0.29
CA GLU A 391 31.61 1.97 -0.10
C GLU A 391 32.84 2.44 0.68
N LYS A 392 33.11 3.75 0.69
CA LYS A 392 34.27 4.33 1.39
C LYS A 392 34.15 4.22 2.91
N ALA A 393 32.95 4.37 3.48
CA ALA A 393 32.72 4.21 4.92
C ALA A 393 33.03 2.78 5.39
N ALA A 394 32.71 1.76 4.57
CA ALA A 394 33.08 0.38 4.86
C ALA A 394 34.62 0.18 4.87
N PHE A 395 35.34 0.77 3.91
CA PHE A 395 36.80 0.73 3.88
C PHE A 395 37.46 1.51 5.03
N ALA A 396 36.88 2.66 5.40
CA ALA A 396 37.40 3.51 6.47
C ALA A 396 37.47 2.82 7.84
N GLN A 397 36.64 1.80 8.06
CA GLN A 397 36.67 1.00 9.28
C GLN A 397 37.94 0.14 9.41
N PHE A 398 38.63 -0.12 8.31
CA PHE A 398 39.80 -1.02 8.26
C PHE A 398 41.13 -0.30 8.04
N GLY A 399 41.14 1.00 7.75
CA GLY A 399 42.34 1.76 7.42
C GLY A 399 42.47 3.07 8.20
N SER A 400 43.68 3.36 8.71
CA SER A 400 43.96 4.55 9.52
C SER A 400 44.38 5.79 8.72
N ASP A 401 44.88 5.65 7.47
CA ASP A 401 45.39 6.77 6.67
C ASP A 401 44.53 6.97 5.41
N LEU A 402 43.52 7.82 5.55
CA LEU A 402 42.70 8.25 4.42
C LEU A 402 43.25 9.54 3.82
N ASP A 403 43.30 9.60 2.50
CA ASP A 403 43.61 10.82 1.79
C ASP A 403 42.54 11.91 2.00
N LYS A 404 42.96 13.18 1.88
CA LYS A 404 42.09 14.32 2.14
C LYS A 404 40.80 14.32 1.31
N ALA A 405 40.86 13.89 0.06
CA ALA A 405 39.69 13.81 -0.81
C ALA A 405 38.67 12.76 -0.31
N THR A 406 39.14 11.62 0.17
CA THR A 406 38.30 10.56 0.76
C THR A 406 37.67 11.03 2.07
N GLN A 407 38.44 11.73 2.94
CA GLN A 407 37.88 12.33 4.18
C GLN A 407 36.77 13.34 3.87
N GLU A 408 36.95 14.18 2.85
CA GLU A 408 35.94 15.15 2.43
C GLU A 408 34.66 14.48 1.89
N GLN A 409 34.81 13.40 1.13
CA GLN A 409 33.65 12.63 0.63
C GLN A 409 32.92 11.92 1.76
N LEU A 410 33.62 11.37 2.75
CA LEU A 410 33.01 10.77 3.93
C LEU A 410 32.24 11.82 4.73
N ALA A 411 32.85 12.97 5.00
CA ALA A 411 32.21 14.06 5.74
C ALA A 411 30.96 14.62 5.03
N ASN A 412 30.98 14.70 3.70
CA ASN A 412 29.82 15.11 2.92
C ASN A 412 28.72 14.05 2.91
N GLY A 413 29.07 12.77 2.74
CA GLY A 413 28.12 11.67 2.73
C GLY A 413 27.42 11.47 4.07
N GLU A 414 28.14 11.67 5.19
CA GLU A 414 27.59 11.63 6.54
C GLU A 414 26.54 12.72 6.76
N ARG A 415 26.83 13.96 6.35
CA ARG A 415 25.88 15.09 6.45
C ARG A 415 24.68 14.91 5.52
N LEU A 416 24.88 14.40 4.31
CA LEU A 416 23.78 14.03 3.42
C LEU A 416 22.89 12.96 4.03
N THR A 417 23.48 11.93 4.63
CA THR A 417 22.73 10.87 5.32
C THR A 417 21.91 11.46 6.46
N GLU A 418 22.52 12.36 7.25
CA GLU A 418 21.82 13.04 8.35
C GLU A 418 20.71 13.95 7.85
N MET A 419 20.92 14.71 6.75
CA MET A 419 19.90 15.55 6.13
C MET A 419 18.68 14.74 5.64
N LEU A 420 18.89 13.51 5.18
CA LEU A 420 17.81 12.64 4.69
C LEU A 420 17.01 11.97 5.79
N LYS A 421 17.49 11.97 7.03
CA LYS A 421 16.69 11.48 8.16
C LYS A 421 15.45 12.35 8.34
N GLN A 422 14.36 11.72 8.73
CA GLN A 422 13.06 12.38 8.89
C GLN A 422 12.25 11.66 9.97
N PRO A 423 11.68 12.38 10.94
CA PRO A 423 10.81 11.78 11.95
C PRO A 423 9.49 11.30 11.32
N GLN A 424 8.90 10.26 11.90
CA GLN A 424 7.59 9.76 11.50
C GLN A 424 6.49 10.81 11.67
N TYR A 425 5.49 10.76 10.81
CA TYR A 425 4.29 11.61 10.81
C TYR A 425 4.61 13.10 10.61
N ARG A 426 5.70 13.38 9.90
CA ARG A 426 6.11 14.73 9.51
C ARG A 426 6.57 14.75 8.05
N PRO A 427 5.67 14.48 7.10
CA PRO A 427 6.00 14.62 5.70
C PRO A 427 6.36 16.08 5.39
N LEU A 428 7.30 16.28 4.46
CA LEU A 428 7.74 17.58 3.99
C LEU A 428 7.16 17.86 2.60
N ALA A 429 6.72 19.09 2.38
CA ALA A 429 6.29 19.54 1.07
C ALA A 429 7.45 19.47 0.05
N MET A 430 7.14 19.29 -1.23
CA MET A 430 8.12 19.08 -2.30
C MET A 430 9.14 20.23 -2.38
N GLU A 431 8.67 21.48 -2.30
CA GLU A 431 9.51 22.69 -2.30
C GLU A 431 10.50 22.72 -1.12
N GLU A 432 10.09 22.21 0.03
CA GLU A 432 10.94 22.13 1.23
C GLU A 432 11.99 21.03 1.11
N GLN A 433 11.60 19.89 0.52
CA GLN A 433 12.55 18.82 0.19
C GLN A 433 13.63 19.32 -0.79
N VAL A 434 13.23 20.09 -1.81
CA VAL A 434 14.15 20.69 -2.79
C VAL A 434 15.17 21.57 -2.10
N VAL A 435 14.75 22.50 -1.25
CA VAL A 435 15.68 23.43 -0.59
C VAL A 435 16.58 22.72 0.44
N SER A 436 16.06 21.71 1.15
CA SER A 436 16.84 20.92 2.10
C SER A 436 17.95 20.12 1.41
N ILE A 437 17.62 19.40 0.33
CA ILE A 437 18.59 18.64 -0.45
C ILE A 437 19.60 19.57 -1.13
N TYR A 438 19.12 20.70 -1.67
CA TYR A 438 19.98 21.70 -2.29
C TYR A 438 21.04 22.25 -1.33
N ALA A 439 20.63 22.59 -0.11
CA ALA A 439 21.54 23.09 0.93
C ALA A 439 22.62 22.08 1.35
N ALA A 440 22.28 20.78 1.32
CA ALA A 440 23.18 19.70 1.70
C ALA A 440 24.08 19.20 0.56
N THR A 441 23.75 19.51 -0.70
CA THR A 441 24.47 19.02 -1.87
C THR A 441 25.50 20.06 -2.34
N PRO A 442 26.76 19.66 -2.62
CA PRO A 442 27.75 20.55 -3.24
C PRO A 442 27.27 21.05 -4.60
N GLN A 443 27.53 22.32 -4.90
CA GLN A 443 27.23 22.98 -6.16
C GLN A 443 28.52 23.18 -6.99
N GLU A 444 28.42 23.42 -8.31
CA GLU A 444 29.58 23.55 -9.22
C GLU A 444 30.69 24.50 -8.73
N LYS A 445 30.31 25.58 -8.04
CA LYS A 445 31.24 26.63 -7.58
C LYS A 445 31.26 26.79 -6.07
N ARG A 446 30.61 25.86 -5.34
CA ARG A 446 30.43 26.01 -3.91
C ARG A 446 30.28 24.65 -3.23
N GLU A 447 30.87 24.55 -2.06
CA GLU A 447 30.61 23.44 -1.14
C GLU A 447 29.20 23.56 -0.52
N SER A 448 28.69 22.46 0.06
CA SER A 448 27.37 22.48 0.70
C SER A 448 27.33 23.47 1.89
N TRP A 449 26.18 24.09 2.12
CA TRP A 449 26.01 25.02 3.26
C TRP A 449 26.16 24.34 4.62
N VAL A 450 25.96 23.01 4.70
CA VAL A 450 26.07 22.24 5.96
C VAL A 450 27.47 21.71 6.23
N ARG A 451 28.44 21.90 5.29
CA ARG A 451 29.78 21.33 5.43
C ARG A 451 30.54 21.78 6.68
N GLY A 452 30.38 23.03 7.06
CA GLY A 452 31.07 23.64 8.22
C GLY A 452 30.44 23.30 9.58
N TYR A 453 29.30 22.61 9.60
CA TYR A 453 28.57 22.35 10.84
C TYR A 453 28.79 20.92 11.34
N PRO A 454 28.72 20.71 12.67
CA PRO A 454 28.68 19.37 13.26
C PRO A 454 27.52 18.55 12.69
N VAL A 455 27.70 17.24 12.52
CA VAL A 455 26.64 16.34 12.01
C VAL A 455 25.40 16.39 12.89
N SER A 456 25.57 16.50 14.21
CA SER A 456 24.48 16.66 15.19
C SER A 456 23.59 17.88 14.95
N ASP A 457 24.13 18.91 14.29
CA ASP A 457 23.38 20.15 14.03
C ASP A 457 22.64 20.16 12.69
N VAL A 458 22.87 19.20 11.80
CA VAL A 458 22.31 19.17 10.45
C VAL A 458 20.77 19.15 10.48
N GLN A 459 20.17 18.36 11.34
CA GLN A 459 18.72 18.29 11.51
C GLN A 459 18.12 19.59 12.09
N ARG A 460 18.85 20.24 13.00
CA ARG A 460 18.46 21.54 13.56
C ARG A 460 18.58 22.61 12.50
N TYR A 461 19.68 22.63 11.75
CA TYR A 461 19.90 23.53 10.63
C TYR A 461 18.75 23.44 9.62
N GLU A 462 18.36 22.23 9.19
CA GLU A 462 17.25 22.02 8.26
C GLU A 462 15.95 22.66 8.77
N ARG A 463 15.56 22.35 10.01
CA ARG A 463 14.31 22.86 10.60
C ARG A 463 14.29 24.39 10.68
N GLU A 464 15.39 24.99 11.15
CA GLU A 464 15.49 26.43 11.30
C GLU A 464 15.58 27.11 9.93
N MET A 465 16.30 26.55 8.97
CA MET A 465 16.39 27.01 7.59
C MET A 465 15.02 27.03 6.90
N VAL A 466 14.29 25.92 6.95
CA VAL A 466 12.94 25.85 6.35
C VAL A 466 12.00 26.86 7.01
N ALA A 467 12.04 27.01 8.34
CA ALA A 467 11.26 28.02 9.05
C ALA A 467 11.63 29.45 8.61
N TYR A 468 12.92 29.75 8.49
CA TYR A 468 13.42 31.03 8.01
C TYR A 468 12.94 31.34 6.57
N LEU A 469 13.04 30.35 5.67
CA LEU A 469 12.56 30.51 4.29
C LEU A 469 11.05 30.74 4.23
N ARG A 470 10.27 30.03 5.06
CA ARG A 470 8.81 30.24 5.14
C ARG A 470 8.45 31.66 5.59
N GLN A 471 9.18 32.21 6.56
CA GLN A 471 8.89 33.52 7.16
C GLN A 471 9.40 34.67 6.32
N SER A 472 10.62 34.60 5.80
CA SER A 472 11.33 35.73 5.20
C SER A 472 11.45 35.65 3.68
N HIS A 473 11.32 34.45 3.10
CA HIS A 473 11.52 34.18 1.66
C HIS A 473 10.48 33.21 1.10
N GLY A 474 9.23 33.35 1.54
CA GLY A 474 8.12 32.47 1.11
C GLY A 474 7.87 32.48 -0.41
N GLU A 475 8.29 33.53 -1.11
CA GLU A 475 8.24 33.64 -2.57
C GLU A 475 9.09 32.56 -3.26
N ILE A 476 10.25 32.19 -2.69
CA ILE A 476 11.13 31.14 -3.22
C ILE A 476 10.39 29.79 -3.19
N LEU A 477 9.83 29.44 -2.04
CA LEU A 477 9.09 28.18 -1.86
C LEU A 477 7.86 28.14 -2.78
N ARG A 478 7.12 29.25 -2.85
CA ARG A 478 5.93 29.36 -3.73
C ARG A 478 6.31 29.20 -5.20
N SER A 479 7.40 29.85 -5.65
CA SER A 479 7.89 29.72 -7.03
C SER A 479 8.24 28.28 -7.39
N ILE A 480 8.90 27.53 -6.48
CA ILE A 480 9.23 26.12 -6.70
C ILE A 480 7.96 25.28 -6.71
N LYS A 481 7.02 25.52 -5.79
CA LYS A 481 5.76 24.79 -5.69
C LYS A 481 4.92 24.92 -6.96
N GLU A 482 4.68 26.15 -7.41
CA GLU A 482 3.79 26.44 -8.55
C GLU A 482 4.40 26.03 -9.89
N SER A 483 5.70 26.26 -10.09
CA SER A 483 6.36 25.96 -11.35
C SER A 483 6.86 24.53 -11.46
N GLY A 484 7.14 23.86 -10.34
CA GLY A 484 7.85 22.57 -10.29
C GLY A 484 9.29 22.64 -10.80
N VAL A 485 9.85 23.86 -10.93
CA VAL A 485 11.19 24.10 -11.51
C VAL A 485 12.03 24.98 -10.59
N LEU A 486 13.30 24.65 -10.44
CA LEU A 486 14.29 25.55 -9.83
C LEU A 486 14.96 26.36 -10.93
N SER A 487 14.37 27.54 -11.27
CA SER A 487 14.92 28.48 -12.26
C SER A 487 16.23 29.08 -11.79
N ASP A 488 17.03 29.66 -12.70
CA ASP A 488 18.28 30.31 -12.33
C ASP A 488 18.07 31.54 -11.48
N GLU A 489 16.95 32.23 -11.65
CA GLU A 489 16.55 33.37 -10.81
C GLU A 489 16.20 32.89 -9.39
N THR A 490 15.32 31.90 -9.28
CA THR A 490 14.94 31.30 -7.98
C THR A 490 16.16 30.70 -7.28
N ARG A 491 17.08 30.09 -8.03
CA ARG A 491 18.34 29.53 -7.49
C ARG A 491 19.22 30.64 -6.89
N LYS A 492 19.43 31.77 -7.59
CA LYS A 492 20.20 32.91 -7.07
C LYS A 492 19.58 33.51 -5.81
N ALA A 493 18.25 33.63 -5.79
CA ALA A 493 17.54 34.08 -4.60
C ALA A 493 17.70 33.10 -3.43
N LEU A 494 17.62 31.81 -3.70
CA LEU A 494 17.85 30.75 -2.70
C LEU A 494 19.29 30.78 -2.17
N ASP A 495 20.30 30.91 -3.04
CA ASP A 495 21.71 31.02 -2.65
C ASP A 495 21.91 32.21 -1.69
N ALA A 496 21.36 33.37 -2.02
CA ALA A 496 21.44 34.57 -1.16
C ALA A 496 20.74 34.37 0.18
N ALA A 497 19.57 33.73 0.19
CA ALA A 497 18.81 33.45 1.40
C ALA A 497 19.54 32.43 2.31
N LEU A 498 20.14 31.39 1.74
CA LEU A 498 20.94 30.40 2.48
C LEU A 498 22.23 31.03 3.05
N ASP A 499 22.86 31.94 2.34
CA ASP A 499 24.03 32.70 2.81
C ASP A 499 23.65 33.65 3.97
N ALA A 500 22.49 34.31 3.87
CA ALA A 500 21.98 35.12 4.94
C ALA A 500 21.66 34.30 6.20
N PHE A 501 21.00 33.14 6.00
CA PHE A 501 20.71 32.22 7.09
C PHE A 501 21.98 31.66 7.75
N GLY A 502 23.01 31.31 6.99
CA GLY A 502 24.30 30.85 7.53
C GLY A 502 24.99 31.85 8.45
N LYS A 503 24.70 33.16 8.35
CA LYS A 503 25.19 34.20 9.27
C LYS A 503 24.42 34.26 10.58
N ILE A 504 23.18 33.79 10.57
CA ILE A 504 22.27 33.81 11.74
C ILE A 504 22.38 32.49 12.51
N PHE A 505 22.58 31.38 11.82
CA PHE A 505 22.64 30.07 12.44
C PHE A 505 23.88 29.93 13.33
N ALA A 506 23.67 29.69 14.63
CA ALA A 506 24.74 29.44 15.59
C ALA A 506 24.91 27.92 15.82
N PRO A 507 26.00 27.30 15.31
CA PRO A 507 26.24 25.88 15.54
C PRO A 507 26.50 25.61 17.03
N SER A 508 26.17 24.39 17.46
CA SER A 508 26.53 23.91 18.79
C SER A 508 28.04 23.94 18.96
N ARG A 509 28.53 24.48 20.09
CA ARG A 509 29.95 24.35 20.38
C ARG A 509 30.24 22.88 20.60
N LEU A 510 31.18 22.32 19.82
CA LEU A 510 31.77 21.02 20.16
C LEU A 510 32.36 21.17 21.57
N GLU A 511 31.80 20.48 22.57
CA GLU A 511 32.56 20.22 23.79
C GLU A 511 33.84 19.53 23.34
N LYS A 512 34.98 20.19 23.54
CA LYS A 512 36.28 19.55 23.37
C LYS A 512 36.25 18.36 24.31
N ALA A 513 36.24 17.14 23.74
CA ALA A 513 36.49 15.94 24.53
C ALA A 513 37.79 16.18 25.30
N ALA A 514 37.67 16.20 26.63
CA ALA A 514 38.77 16.33 27.58
C ALA A 514 39.61 15.04 27.62
#